data_fd0b7098a5be5b44b0e6571eb6393d62
#
_entry.id   fd0b7098a5be5b44b0e6571eb6393d62
#
_cell.length_a   1.000
_cell.length_b   1.000
_cell.length_c   1.000
_cell.angle_alpha   90.00
_cell.angle_beta   90.00
_cell.angle_gamma   90.00
#
_symmetry.space_group_name_H-M   'P 1'
#
loop_
_entity.id
_entity.type
_entity.pdbx_description
1 polymer ?
#
loop_
_entity_poly.entity_id
_entity_poly.type
_entity_poly.pdbx_seq_one_letter_code
_entity_poly.pdbx_strand_id
1 'polypeptide(L)'
;MIITEPNWKSYLVETTSPVFTPEQCEIISKVGRSMPAQKAEVGGEKGGEYNTKTRLSHISWIPFENVETKSMYSILKNLMHKTNRRHFGFENMQVTEQAQYTEYPEGGFYDWHIDCDLVMKKEPPVRKISMTLILSPDGDYEGGGLELARPGQILNPKQGHAVFFASFVNHRVVPVTKGLRKSLVMWFGGEPFK
;
A
#
# COMPACT_ATOMS: atom_id res chain seq x y z
N MET A 1 -31.35 -11.05 21.95
CA MET A 1 -29.97 -10.49 22.07
C MET A 1 -29.80 -9.56 20.89
N ILE A 2 -29.67 -8.26 21.12
CA ILE A 2 -29.35 -7.31 20.06
C ILE A 2 -27.85 -7.41 19.85
N ILE A 3 -27.43 -8.00 18.75
CA ILE A 3 -26.03 -7.96 18.35
C ILE A 3 -25.80 -6.57 17.77
N THR A 4 -25.12 -5.72 18.55
CA THR A 4 -24.67 -4.44 18.01
C THR A 4 -23.69 -4.71 16.90
N GLU A 5 -23.96 -4.13 15.74
CA GLU A 5 -23.08 -4.23 14.61
C GLU A 5 -21.70 -3.64 14.95
N PRO A 6 -20.60 -4.35 14.74
CA PRO A 6 -19.27 -3.81 14.98
C PRO A 6 -18.97 -2.64 14.03
N ASN A 7 -18.20 -1.67 14.50
CA ASN A 7 -17.81 -0.49 13.72
C ASN A 7 -16.84 -0.82 12.55
N TRP A 8 -16.28 -2.00 12.53
CA TRP A 8 -15.27 -2.49 11.60
C TRP A 8 -15.84 -3.33 10.46
N LYS A 9 -16.81 -2.89 9.73
CA LYS A 9 -17.45 -3.72 8.70
C LYS A 9 -16.88 -3.57 7.30
N SER A 10 -15.95 -2.68 7.11
CA SER A 10 -15.39 -2.43 5.80
C SER A 10 -13.97 -2.96 5.73
N TYR A 11 -13.71 -3.83 4.75
CA TYR A 11 -12.35 -4.25 4.39
C TYR A 11 -11.65 -3.25 3.46
N LEU A 12 -12.22 -2.06 3.31
CA LEU A 12 -11.71 -0.96 2.50
C LEU A 12 -12.01 0.37 3.20
N VAL A 13 -10.98 1.14 3.47
CA VAL A 13 -11.08 2.43 4.18
C VAL A 13 -10.17 3.46 3.53
N GLU A 14 -10.72 4.60 3.16
CA GLU A 14 -9.95 5.78 2.72
C GLU A 14 -9.91 6.82 3.84
N THR A 15 -8.78 7.50 4.01
CA THR A 15 -8.67 8.59 4.98
C THR A 15 -9.46 9.81 4.51
N THR A 16 -10.22 10.42 5.41
CA THR A 16 -11.03 11.63 5.12
C THR A 16 -10.21 12.92 5.09
N SER A 17 -8.97 12.86 5.56
CA SER A 17 -8.00 13.95 5.52
C SER A 17 -6.62 13.42 5.19
N PRO A 18 -5.72 14.25 4.65
CA PRO A 18 -4.37 13.81 4.34
C PRO A 18 -3.63 13.37 5.62
N VAL A 19 -2.89 12.29 5.53
CA VAL A 19 -1.99 11.77 6.58
C VAL A 19 -0.72 12.57 6.63
N PHE A 20 -0.25 13.00 5.48
CA PHE A 20 0.96 13.81 5.29
C PHE A 20 0.67 15.06 4.49
N THR A 21 1.36 16.14 4.83
CA THR A 21 1.33 17.37 4.05
C THR A 21 2.06 17.19 2.71
N PRO A 22 1.86 18.10 1.72
CA PRO A 22 2.61 18.04 0.47
C PRO A 22 4.14 18.03 0.67
N GLU A 23 4.64 18.81 1.61
CA GLU A 23 6.08 18.89 1.95
C GLU A 23 6.58 17.55 2.51
N GLN A 24 5.80 16.88 3.37
CA GLN A 24 6.13 15.57 3.89
C GLN A 24 6.10 14.50 2.80
N CYS A 25 5.13 14.57 1.87
CA CYS A 25 5.07 13.69 0.71
C CYS A 25 6.31 13.84 -0.18
N GLU A 26 6.79 15.08 -0.38
CA GLU A 26 8.00 15.34 -1.17
C GLU A 26 9.27 14.82 -0.47
N ILE A 27 9.40 14.99 0.86
CA ILE A 27 10.50 14.40 1.64
C ILE A 27 10.53 12.87 1.48
N ILE A 28 9.38 12.22 1.66
CA ILE A 28 9.25 10.76 1.50
C ILE A 28 9.65 10.35 0.07
N SER A 29 9.19 11.08 -0.94
CA SER A 29 9.50 10.83 -2.35
C SER A 29 11.00 11.00 -2.63
N LYS A 30 11.63 12.03 -2.10
CA LYS A 30 13.07 12.28 -2.23
C LYS A 30 13.90 11.16 -1.61
N VAL A 31 13.54 10.74 -0.39
CA VAL A 31 14.20 9.61 0.27
C VAL A 31 14.00 8.34 -0.55
N GLY A 32 12.78 8.03 -0.97
CA GLY A 32 12.49 6.85 -1.79
C GLY A 32 13.32 6.78 -3.06
N ARG A 33 13.45 7.90 -3.78
CA ARG A 33 14.31 7.99 -4.98
C ARG A 33 15.80 7.84 -4.71
N SER A 34 16.26 8.22 -3.53
CA SER A 34 17.67 8.08 -3.16
C SER A 34 18.06 6.65 -2.81
N MET A 35 17.09 5.77 -2.56
CA MET A 35 17.33 4.36 -2.28
C MET A 35 17.62 3.57 -3.56
N PRO A 36 18.33 2.44 -3.48
CA PRO A 36 18.57 1.58 -4.62
C PRO A 36 17.25 1.16 -5.28
N ALA A 37 17.07 1.59 -6.53
CA ALA A 37 15.90 1.22 -7.31
C ALA A 37 15.97 -0.26 -7.72
N GLN A 38 14.86 -0.96 -7.57
CA GLN A 38 14.67 -2.32 -8.03
C GLN A 38 13.56 -2.32 -9.10
N LYS A 39 13.75 -3.13 -10.14
CA LYS A 39 12.62 -3.48 -10.99
C LYS A 39 11.67 -4.31 -10.15
N ALA A 40 10.39 -3.93 -10.15
CA ALA A 40 9.42 -4.62 -9.31
C ALA A 40 9.21 -6.06 -9.81
N GLU A 41 9.62 -7.04 -9.01
CA GLU A 41 9.37 -8.45 -9.24
C GLU A 41 7.97 -8.84 -8.79
N VAL A 42 7.37 -9.81 -9.46
CA VAL A 42 6.07 -10.38 -9.13
C VAL A 42 6.28 -11.83 -8.71
N GLY A 43 5.77 -12.20 -7.52
CA GLY A 43 5.88 -13.57 -7.00
C GLY A 43 7.10 -13.80 -6.10
N GLY A 44 6.85 -14.23 -4.89
CA GLY A 44 7.81 -14.17 -3.80
C GLY A 44 8.35 -15.49 -3.30
N GLU A 45 8.88 -16.38 -4.14
CA GLU A 45 9.94 -17.30 -3.72
C GLU A 45 11.24 -16.84 -4.38
N LYS A 46 12.39 -17.05 -3.74
CA LYS A 46 13.73 -16.57 -4.16
C LYS A 46 13.88 -16.55 -5.70
N GLY A 47 13.79 -15.35 -6.29
CA GLY A 47 13.87 -15.16 -7.74
C GLY A 47 12.52 -14.85 -8.40
N GLY A 48 11.73 -13.91 -7.85
CA GLY A 48 10.54 -13.39 -8.53
C GLY A 48 10.90 -12.94 -9.95
N GLU A 49 10.12 -13.37 -10.96
CA GLU A 49 10.37 -12.99 -12.34
C GLU A 49 9.94 -11.53 -12.55
N TYR A 50 10.83 -10.74 -13.18
CA TYR A 50 10.48 -9.46 -13.74
C TYR A 50 9.56 -9.69 -14.94
N ASN A 51 8.25 -9.54 -14.72
CA ASN A 51 7.25 -9.76 -15.73
C ASN A 51 6.55 -8.43 -16.09
N THR A 52 7.01 -7.78 -17.16
CA THR A 52 6.42 -6.54 -17.67
C THR A 52 4.96 -6.70 -18.14
N LYS A 53 4.46 -7.92 -18.27
CA LYS A 53 3.05 -8.18 -18.60
C LYS A 53 2.14 -8.07 -17.38
N THR A 54 2.70 -8.19 -16.17
CA THR A 54 1.96 -8.12 -14.91
C THR A 54 2.23 -6.84 -14.13
N ARG A 55 3.42 -6.25 -14.30
CA ARG A 55 3.77 -5.01 -13.58
C ARG A 55 4.80 -4.19 -14.35
N LEU A 56 4.53 -2.89 -14.46
CA LEU A 56 5.48 -1.89 -14.98
C LEU A 56 5.59 -0.76 -13.96
N SER A 57 6.57 -0.84 -13.07
CA SER A 57 6.86 0.15 -12.04
C SER A 57 8.29 0.03 -11.54
N HIS A 58 8.80 1.10 -10.92
CA HIS A 58 10.06 1.10 -10.18
C HIS A 58 9.74 1.14 -8.69
N ILE A 59 10.46 0.35 -7.90
CA ILE A 59 10.30 0.32 -6.45
C ILE A 59 11.63 0.56 -5.75
N SER A 60 11.55 1.08 -4.56
CA SER A 60 12.65 1.10 -3.60
C SER A 60 12.11 0.93 -2.18
N TRP A 61 12.97 0.55 -1.25
CA TRP A 61 12.59 0.29 0.13
C TRP A 61 13.19 1.35 1.03
N ILE A 62 12.35 2.00 1.84
CA ILE A 62 12.78 3.03 2.78
C ILE A 62 13.15 2.35 4.10
N PRO A 63 14.40 2.43 4.57
CA PRO A 63 14.81 1.82 5.83
C PRO A 63 14.08 2.40 7.04
N PHE A 64 13.82 1.58 8.06
CA PHE A 64 13.18 2.01 9.31
C PHE A 64 13.98 3.11 10.04
N GLU A 65 15.31 3.05 9.94
CA GLU A 65 16.26 3.93 10.63
C GLU A 65 16.55 5.23 9.87
N ASN A 66 15.95 5.42 8.68
CA ASN A 66 16.17 6.64 7.92
C ASN A 66 15.71 7.87 8.72
N VAL A 67 16.62 8.80 8.98
CA VAL A 67 16.41 9.94 9.90
C VAL A 67 15.27 10.85 9.45
N GLU A 68 15.13 11.07 8.14
CA GLU A 68 14.11 11.96 7.58
C GLU A 68 12.71 11.33 7.61
N THR A 69 12.62 10.00 7.56
CA THR A 69 11.34 9.29 7.40
C THR A 69 10.96 8.40 8.58
N LYS A 70 11.81 8.24 9.61
CA LYS A 70 11.49 7.35 10.74
C LYS A 70 10.18 7.70 11.47
N SER A 71 9.82 8.99 11.55
CA SER A 71 8.54 9.44 12.13
C SER A 71 7.34 8.96 11.33
N MET A 72 7.48 8.78 10.01
CA MET A 72 6.46 8.24 9.12
C MET A 72 5.98 6.86 9.61
N TYR A 73 6.89 5.99 10.00
CA TYR A 73 6.54 4.65 10.51
C TYR A 73 5.69 4.70 11.77
N SER A 74 6.00 5.60 12.71
CA SER A 74 5.23 5.77 13.93
C SER A 74 3.82 6.31 13.63
N ILE A 75 3.71 7.27 12.72
CA ILE A 75 2.43 7.85 12.29
C ILE A 75 1.57 6.76 11.62
N LEU A 76 2.12 6.05 10.65
CA LEU A 76 1.39 5.02 9.89
C LEU A 76 1.04 3.80 10.75
N LYS A 77 1.93 3.38 11.66
CA LYS A 77 1.63 2.33 12.65
C LYS A 77 0.44 2.71 13.54
N ASN A 78 0.44 3.94 14.07
CA ASN A 78 -0.66 4.42 14.92
C ASN A 78 -1.97 4.53 14.13
N LEU A 79 -1.91 5.01 12.90
CA LEU A 79 -3.07 5.10 12.01
C LEU A 79 -3.61 3.69 11.70
N MET A 80 -2.73 2.75 11.37
CA MET A 80 -3.12 1.35 11.15
C MET A 80 -3.83 0.76 12.37
N HIS A 81 -3.30 0.95 13.59
CA HIS A 81 -3.95 0.43 14.79
C HIS A 81 -5.36 1.02 15.02
N LYS A 82 -5.54 2.33 14.76
CA LYS A 82 -6.86 2.97 14.82
C LYS A 82 -7.81 2.41 13.77
N THR A 83 -7.34 2.28 12.54
CA THR A 83 -8.11 1.76 11.39
C THR A 83 -8.48 0.29 11.61
N ASN A 84 -7.52 -0.52 12.04
CA ASN A 84 -7.74 -1.94 12.35
C ASN A 84 -8.83 -2.12 13.41
N ARG A 85 -8.74 -1.40 14.53
CA ARG A 85 -9.72 -1.49 15.62
C ARG A 85 -11.14 -1.11 15.17
N ARG A 86 -11.28 -0.18 14.22
CA ARG A 86 -12.59 0.33 13.77
C ARG A 86 -13.19 -0.44 12.59
N HIS A 87 -12.34 -1.06 11.76
CA HIS A 87 -12.76 -1.58 10.46
C HIS A 87 -12.40 -3.05 10.22
N PHE A 88 -11.22 -3.52 10.63
CA PHE A 88 -10.75 -4.86 10.27
C PHE A 88 -10.83 -5.86 11.43
N GLY A 89 -10.44 -5.48 12.64
CA GLY A 89 -10.52 -6.33 13.82
C GLY A 89 -9.48 -7.45 13.90
N PHE A 90 -8.37 -7.36 13.16
CA PHE A 90 -7.30 -8.36 13.23
C PHE A 90 -6.48 -8.22 14.52
N GLU A 91 -6.06 -9.35 15.06
CA GLU A 91 -5.26 -9.42 16.29
C GLU A 91 -3.75 -9.32 16.01
N ASN A 92 -3.00 -8.84 17.01
CA ASN A 92 -1.53 -8.83 17.05
C ASN A 92 -0.86 -8.18 15.84
N MET A 93 -1.43 -7.08 15.36
CA MET A 93 -0.97 -6.39 14.17
C MET A 93 0.32 -5.59 14.40
N GLN A 94 1.26 -5.75 13.49
CA GLN A 94 2.54 -5.03 13.48
C GLN A 94 2.95 -4.63 12.06
N VAL A 95 3.95 -3.76 11.96
CA VAL A 95 4.62 -3.48 10.69
C VAL A 95 5.48 -4.71 10.34
N THR A 96 5.28 -5.28 9.17
CA THR A 96 5.95 -6.53 8.78
C THR A 96 7.24 -6.31 8.01
N GLU A 97 7.34 -5.19 7.31
CA GLU A 97 8.44 -4.91 6.39
C GLU A 97 8.62 -3.41 6.17
N GLN A 98 9.72 -3.02 5.56
CA GLN A 98 9.99 -1.63 5.20
C GLN A 98 8.92 -1.09 4.25
N ALA A 99 8.73 0.23 4.25
CA ALA A 99 7.82 0.89 3.34
C ALA A 99 8.37 0.82 1.91
N GLN A 100 7.53 0.45 0.96
CA GLN A 100 7.86 0.42 -0.46
C GLN A 100 7.47 1.75 -1.10
N TYR A 101 8.45 2.51 -1.54
CA TYR A 101 8.24 3.62 -2.45
C TYR A 101 8.06 3.07 -3.87
N THR A 102 7.05 3.54 -4.59
CA THR A 102 6.75 3.04 -5.93
C THR A 102 6.49 4.19 -6.89
N GLU A 103 7.12 4.14 -8.07
CA GLU A 103 6.88 5.03 -9.19
C GLU A 103 6.25 4.26 -10.36
N TYR A 104 5.15 4.78 -10.88
CA TYR A 104 4.52 4.32 -12.11
C TYR A 104 4.66 5.42 -13.16
N PRO A 105 5.53 5.25 -14.16
CA PRO A 105 5.62 6.18 -15.29
C PRO A 105 4.39 6.06 -16.19
N GLU A 106 4.31 6.87 -17.22
CA GLU A 106 3.30 6.72 -18.28
C GLU A 106 3.33 5.29 -18.84
N GLY A 107 2.17 4.67 -18.99
CA GLY A 107 2.00 3.24 -19.27
C GLY A 107 2.21 2.31 -18.06
N GLY A 108 2.70 2.82 -16.92
CA GLY A 108 2.94 2.03 -15.72
C GLY A 108 1.66 1.50 -15.10
N PHE A 109 1.70 0.27 -14.65
CA PHE A 109 0.54 -0.43 -14.04
C PHE A 109 0.99 -1.56 -13.12
N TYR A 110 0.05 -2.15 -12.39
CA TYR A 110 0.21 -3.42 -11.70
C TYR A 110 -1.10 -4.20 -11.82
N ASP A 111 -1.07 -5.35 -12.46
CA ASP A 111 -2.27 -6.14 -12.76
C ASP A 111 -2.88 -6.78 -11.50
N TRP A 112 -4.03 -7.42 -11.64
CA TRP A 112 -4.77 -8.05 -10.57
C TRP A 112 -3.94 -9.00 -9.73
N HIS A 113 -3.88 -8.75 -8.43
CA HIS A 113 -3.14 -9.55 -7.45
C HIS A 113 -3.74 -9.42 -6.05
N ILE A 114 -3.28 -10.27 -5.16
CA ILE A 114 -3.49 -10.18 -3.72
C ILE A 114 -2.14 -10.06 -3.03
N ASP A 115 -2.11 -9.39 -1.90
CA ASP A 115 -0.87 -9.17 -1.13
C ASP A 115 -0.61 -10.25 -0.07
N CYS A 116 -1.65 -11.02 0.27
CA CYS A 116 -1.59 -12.07 1.27
C CYS A 116 -1.27 -13.42 0.62
N ASP A 117 -0.37 -14.21 1.24
CA ASP A 117 -0.19 -15.61 0.87
C ASP A 117 -1.31 -16.46 1.48
N LEU A 118 -2.35 -16.74 0.69
CA LEU A 118 -3.48 -17.55 1.12
C LEU A 118 -3.15 -19.05 1.27
N VAL A 119 -2.05 -19.49 0.68
CA VAL A 119 -1.61 -20.90 0.79
C VAL A 119 -0.80 -21.13 2.07
N MET A 120 -0.49 -20.04 2.78
CA MET A 120 0.22 -20.05 4.07
C MET A 120 1.55 -20.81 4.03
N LYS A 121 2.28 -20.71 2.91
CA LYS A 121 3.60 -21.34 2.75
C LYS A 121 4.71 -20.60 3.50
N LYS A 122 4.46 -19.34 3.87
CA LYS A 122 5.42 -18.51 4.57
C LYS A 122 5.19 -18.55 6.08
N GLU A 123 6.30 -18.52 6.80
CA GLU A 123 6.30 -18.30 8.24
C GLU A 123 5.67 -16.94 8.59
N PRO A 124 4.96 -16.81 9.74
CA PRO A 124 4.51 -15.51 10.24
C PRO A 124 5.68 -14.52 10.35
N PRO A 125 5.37 -13.22 10.19
CA PRO A 125 4.08 -12.57 10.13
C PRO A 125 3.42 -12.63 8.76
N VAL A 126 2.12 -12.90 8.74
CA VAL A 126 1.30 -12.91 7.52
C VAL A 126 0.73 -11.51 7.27
N ARG A 127 0.82 -10.99 6.03
CA ARG A 127 0.19 -9.72 5.66
C ARG A 127 -1.33 -9.81 5.79
N LYS A 128 -1.92 -8.90 6.55
CA LYS A 128 -3.38 -8.85 6.79
C LYS A 128 -4.01 -7.54 6.33
N ILE A 129 -3.28 -6.44 6.43
CA ILE A 129 -3.72 -5.13 5.96
C ILE A 129 -2.65 -4.58 5.01
N SER A 130 -3.09 -4.16 3.85
CA SER A 130 -2.31 -3.39 2.89
C SER A 130 -2.72 -1.92 2.96
N MET A 131 -1.76 -1.05 2.78
CA MET A 131 -1.97 0.39 2.70
C MET A 131 -1.26 0.94 1.46
N THR A 132 -1.96 1.78 0.70
CA THR A 132 -1.34 2.63 -0.30
C THR A 132 -1.62 4.09 0.04
N LEU A 133 -0.60 4.94 -0.04
CA LEU A 133 -0.67 6.38 0.19
C LEU A 133 -0.13 7.11 -1.03
N ILE A 134 -0.85 8.10 -1.53
CA ILE A 134 -0.44 8.87 -2.70
C ILE A 134 0.53 9.97 -2.31
N LEU A 135 1.68 9.99 -2.99
CA LEU A 135 2.72 10.99 -2.80
C LEU A 135 2.75 12.04 -3.91
N SER A 136 2.25 11.72 -5.11
CA SER A 136 2.16 12.66 -6.22
C SER A 136 1.24 13.83 -5.89
N PRO A 137 1.62 15.08 -6.22
CA PRO A 137 0.70 16.19 -6.24
C PRO A 137 -0.53 15.91 -7.12
N ASP A 138 -1.66 16.50 -6.74
CA ASP A 138 -2.89 16.42 -7.53
C ASP A 138 -2.64 17.06 -8.91
N GLY A 139 -2.94 16.35 -9.98
CA GLY A 139 -2.75 16.80 -11.36
C GLY A 139 -1.39 16.44 -12.00
N ASP A 140 -0.43 15.91 -11.24
CA ASP A 140 0.87 15.47 -11.79
C ASP A 140 0.77 14.20 -12.64
N TYR A 141 -0.36 13.49 -12.57
CA TYR A 141 -0.61 12.30 -13.36
C TYR A 141 -2.11 12.10 -13.64
N GLU A 142 -2.39 11.32 -14.67
CA GLU A 142 -3.72 10.88 -15.06
C GLU A 142 -3.76 9.34 -15.12
N GLY A 143 -4.91 8.73 -14.86
CA GLY A 143 -5.01 7.27 -14.72
C GLY A 143 -4.42 6.79 -13.40
N GLY A 144 -3.85 5.59 -13.37
CA GLY A 144 -3.14 5.04 -12.20
C GLY A 144 -4.00 4.81 -10.96
N GLY A 145 -5.32 4.78 -11.08
CA GLY A 145 -6.21 4.57 -9.96
C GLY A 145 -6.05 3.17 -9.34
N LEU A 146 -6.39 3.04 -8.07
CA LEU A 146 -6.43 1.77 -7.35
C LEU A 146 -7.81 1.14 -7.54
N GLU A 147 -7.87 0.01 -8.24
CA GLU A 147 -9.09 -0.74 -8.46
C GLU A 147 -9.13 -1.95 -7.53
N LEU A 148 -10.24 -2.12 -6.79
CA LEU A 148 -10.35 -3.09 -5.70
C LEU A 148 -11.59 -3.97 -5.87
N ALA A 149 -11.44 -5.22 -5.45
CA ALA A 149 -12.45 -6.26 -5.33
C ALA A 149 -13.09 -6.69 -6.66
N ARG A 150 -13.45 -5.77 -7.52
CA ARG A 150 -14.09 -6.04 -8.81
C ARG A 150 -13.81 -4.93 -9.82
N PRO A 151 -13.83 -5.25 -11.13
CA PRO A 151 -13.67 -4.25 -12.17
C PRO A 151 -14.67 -3.08 -12.06
N GLY A 152 -14.16 -1.86 -12.28
CA GLY A 152 -14.96 -0.62 -12.25
C GLY A 152 -15.01 0.10 -10.91
N GLN A 153 -14.53 -0.50 -9.81
CA GLN A 153 -14.44 0.17 -8.51
C GLN A 153 -13.04 0.79 -8.34
N ILE A 154 -12.84 1.94 -8.97
CA ILE A 154 -11.55 2.64 -8.99
C ILE A 154 -11.56 3.78 -7.97
N LEU A 155 -10.55 3.79 -7.11
CA LEU A 155 -10.27 4.87 -6.17
C LEU A 155 -9.10 5.73 -6.68
N ASN A 156 -9.25 7.05 -6.55
CA ASN A 156 -8.23 8.02 -6.90
C ASN A 156 -7.98 8.94 -5.69
N PRO A 157 -7.35 8.43 -4.62
CA PRO A 157 -7.07 9.24 -3.45
C PRO A 157 -6.15 10.40 -3.81
N LYS A 158 -6.35 11.54 -3.14
CA LYS A 158 -5.54 12.76 -3.31
C LYS A 158 -4.18 12.61 -2.66
N GLN A 159 -3.29 13.56 -2.94
CA GLN A 159 -1.97 13.62 -2.29
C GLN A 159 -2.09 13.58 -0.76
N GLY A 160 -1.24 12.79 -0.13
CA GLY A 160 -1.20 12.59 1.31
C GLY A 160 -2.29 11.69 1.88
N HIS A 161 -3.29 11.30 1.09
CA HIS A 161 -4.34 10.38 1.53
C HIS A 161 -3.91 8.92 1.39
N ALA A 162 -4.42 8.09 2.31
CA ALA A 162 -4.15 6.65 2.34
C ALA A 162 -5.44 5.84 2.17
N VAL A 163 -5.30 4.72 1.46
CA VAL A 163 -6.30 3.67 1.37
C VAL A 163 -5.77 2.44 2.11
N PHE A 164 -6.56 1.91 3.04
CA PHE A 164 -6.29 0.66 3.73
C PHE A 164 -7.27 -0.40 3.24
N PHE A 165 -6.80 -1.60 2.99
CA PHE A 165 -7.66 -2.72 2.60
C PHE A 165 -7.09 -4.04 3.13
N ALA A 166 -7.96 -5.05 3.27
CA ALA A 166 -7.50 -6.37 3.69
C ALA A 166 -6.61 -6.98 2.59
N SER A 167 -5.44 -7.50 2.97
CA SER A 167 -4.42 -7.97 2.03
C SER A 167 -4.87 -9.12 1.13
N PHE A 168 -5.97 -9.79 1.46
CA PHE A 168 -6.60 -10.81 0.62
C PHE A 168 -7.58 -10.24 -0.42
N VAL A 169 -7.84 -8.92 -0.41
CA VAL A 169 -8.68 -8.28 -1.43
C VAL A 169 -7.90 -8.20 -2.73
N ASN A 170 -8.49 -8.75 -3.79
CA ASN A 170 -7.93 -8.65 -5.13
C ASN A 170 -7.93 -7.20 -5.59
N HIS A 171 -6.81 -6.72 -6.11
CA HIS A 171 -6.66 -5.33 -6.49
C HIS A 171 -5.63 -5.15 -7.60
N ARG A 172 -5.69 -3.99 -8.24
CA ARG A 172 -4.71 -3.58 -9.26
C ARG A 172 -4.50 -2.08 -9.27
N VAL A 173 -3.40 -1.64 -9.87
CA VAL A 173 -3.20 -0.26 -10.30
C VAL A 173 -3.43 -0.20 -11.79
N VAL A 174 -4.50 0.52 -12.20
CA VAL A 174 -4.80 0.71 -13.63
C VAL A 174 -3.69 1.53 -14.30
N PRO A 175 -3.49 1.43 -15.62
CA PRO A 175 -2.42 2.15 -16.29
C PRO A 175 -2.45 3.65 -16.03
N VAL A 176 -1.27 4.22 -15.77
CA VAL A 176 -1.04 5.66 -15.78
C VAL A 176 -1.08 6.11 -17.24
N THR A 177 -1.97 7.03 -17.57
CA THR A 177 -2.14 7.51 -18.94
C THR A 177 -1.29 8.73 -19.27
N LYS A 178 -0.84 9.45 -18.21
CA LYS A 178 0.03 10.62 -18.35
C LYS A 178 0.78 10.89 -17.05
N GLY A 179 2.02 11.37 -17.15
CA GLY A 179 2.80 11.83 -16.00
C GLY A 179 3.41 10.70 -15.17
N LEU A 180 3.62 10.97 -13.86
CA LEU A 180 4.31 10.07 -12.95
C LEU A 180 3.53 9.91 -11.64
N ARG A 181 2.95 8.73 -11.42
CA ARG A 181 2.30 8.39 -10.15
C ARG A 181 3.32 7.88 -9.14
N LYS A 182 3.38 8.52 -7.98
CA LYS A 182 4.23 8.15 -6.84
C LYS A 182 3.34 7.69 -5.68
N SER A 183 3.70 6.58 -5.07
CA SER A 183 2.98 6.08 -3.90
C SER A 183 3.91 5.43 -2.89
N LEU A 184 3.46 5.39 -1.64
CA LEU A 184 4.04 4.65 -0.55
C LEU A 184 3.12 3.47 -0.24
N VAL A 185 3.68 2.27 -0.23
CA VAL A 185 2.95 1.04 0.11
C VAL A 185 3.53 0.48 1.40
N MET A 186 2.65 0.06 2.31
CA MET A 186 3.05 -0.67 3.52
C MET A 186 2.12 -1.84 3.77
N TRP A 187 2.69 -2.87 4.36
CA TRP A 187 1.94 -4.04 4.80
C TRP A 187 2.06 -4.18 6.31
N PHE A 188 0.94 -4.60 6.89
CA PHE A 188 0.82 -4.86 8.30
C PHE A 188 0.27 -6.28 8.47
N GLY A 189 0.84 -7.00 9.39
CA GLY A 189 0.49 -8.39 9.58
C GLY A 189 0.69 -8.87 10.99
N GLY A 190 0.57 -10.18 11.17
CA GLY A 190 0.67 -10.84 12.46
C GLY A 190 0.61 -12.35 12.29
N GLU A 191 0.06 -13.01 13.32
CA GLU A 191 -0.19 -14.45 13.30
C GLU A 191 -1.09 -14.85 12.12
N PRO A 192 -1.08 -16.11 11.70
CA PRO A 192 -2.00 -16.62 10.69
C PRO A 192 -3.47 -16.32 10.98
N PHE A 193 -4.32 -16.39 9.97
CA PHE A 193 -5.76 -16.30 10.15
C PHE A 193 -6.24 -17.51 10.96
N LYS A 194 -7.16 -17.24 11.90
CA LYS A 194 -7.81 -18.28 12.72
C LYS A 194 -9.25 -18.45 12.29
#